data_d8d308c35b5afeba1f321b1eae82975e
#
_entry.id   d8d308c35b5afeba1f321b1eae82975e
#
_cell.length_a   1.000
_cell.length_b   1.000
_cell.length_c   1.000
_cell.angle_alpha   90.00
_cell.angle_beta   90.00
_cell.angle_gamma   90.00
#
_symmetry.space_group_name_H-M   'P 1'
#
loop_
_entity.id
_entity.type
_entity.pdbx_description
1 polymer ?
#
loop_
_entity_poly.entity_id
_entity_poly.type
_entity_poly.pdbx_seq_one_letter_code
_entity_poly.pdbx_strand_id
1 'polypeptide(L)'
;MTKEELISAGADYEGGLTLCMNNEEFYFRILRKGLANEKFDSLKKNLDDKNLDAAFEDAHALKGVVGNLHLTPLYKAVEAIVEPLRRRDSESDYQALYDQMNEQLKIFREISNN
;
A
#
# COMPACT_ATOMS: atom_id res chain seq x y z
N MET A 1 17.44 -4.39 -1.50
CA MET A 1 16.72 -3.25 -0.88
C MET A 1 17.71 -2.43 -0.07
N THR A 2 17.73 -1.14 -0.29
CA THR A 2 18.60 -0.22 0.44
C THR A 2 17.81 0.99 0.93
N LYS A 3 18.37 1.67 1.94
CA LYS A 3 17.85 2.93 2.45
C LYS A 3 17.69 3.95 1.30
N GLU A 4 18.70 4.06 0.46
CA GLU A 4 18.73 5.03 -0.64
C GLU A 4 17.63 4.77 -1.66
N GLU A 5 17.38 3.51 -1.99
CA GLU A 5 16.31 3.11 -2.89
C GLU A 5 14.94 3.50 -2.33
N LEU A 6 14.72 3.25 -1.03
CA LEU A 6 13.47 3.59 -0.37
C LEU A 6 13.23 5.10 -0.35
N ILE A 7 14.26 5.87 0.01
CA ILE A 7 14.17 7.34 0.06
C ILE A 7 13.90 7.90 -1.34
N SER A 8 14.60 7.39 -2.36
CA SER A 8 14.40 7.83 -3.74
C SER A 8 12.98 7.56 -4.23
N ALA A 9 12.35 6.50 -3.76
CA ALA A 9 10.98 6.16 -4.11
C ALA A 9 9.94 6.93 -3.28
N GLY A 10 10.36 7.75 -2.34
CA GLY A 10 9.48 8.62 -1.54
C GLY A 10 9.05 8.06 -0.20
N ALA A 11 9.63 6.94 0.24
CA ALA A 11 9.32 6.38 1.56
C ALA A 11 9.87 7.26 2.68
N ASP A 12 9.19 7.26 3.81
CA ASP A 12 9.66 7.88 5.04
C ASP A 12 10.51 6.85 5.81
N TYR A 13 11.75 6.68 5.37
CA TYR A 13 12.65 5.69 5.92
C TYR A 13 12.88 5.88 7.43
N GLU A 14 13.13 7.12 7.86
CA GLU A 14 13.40 7.39 9.28
C GLU A 14 12.19 7.07 10.17
N GLY A 15 10.98 7.39 9.72
CA GLY A 15 9.76 7.05 10.44
C GLY A 15 9.56 5.54 10.57
N GLY A 16 9.78 4.82 9.49
CA GLY A 16 9.67 3.36 9.49
C GLY A 16 10.71 2.70 10.37
N LEU A 17 11.94 3.19 10.27
CA LEU A 17 13.05 2.67 11.09
C LEU A 17 12.81 2.89 12.58
N THR A 18 12.34 4.09 12.95
CA THR A 18 12.02 4.42 14.35
C THR A 18 10.95 3.47 14.90
N LEU A 19 9.92 3.19 14.11
CA LEU A 19 8.86 2.27 14.50
C LEU A 19 9.39 0.85 14.76
N CYS A 20 10.49 0.49 14.10
CA CYS A 20 11.16 -0.81 14.23
C CYS A 20 12.35 -0.74 15.18
N MET A 21 12.36 0.19 16.13
CA MET A 21 13.40 0.35 17.14
C MET A 21 14.80 0.50 16.53
N ASN A 22 14.88 1.20 15.41
CA ASN A 22 16.12 1.47 14.67
C ASN A 22 16.81 0.20 14.16
N ASN A 23 16.05 -0.89 14.01
CA ASN A 23 16.56 -2.15 13.46
C ASN A 23 16.19 -2.24 11.98
N GLU A 24 17.14 -1.91 11.10
CA GLU A 24 16.91 -1.90 9.65
C GLU A 24 16.54 -3.27 9.10
N GLU A 25 17.19 -4.32 9.58
CA GLU A 25 16.91 -5.68 9.12
C GLU A 25 15.46 -6.08 9.43
N PHE A 26 14.98 -5.72 10.62
CA PHE A 26 13.60 -5.95 10.99
C PHE A 26 12.64 -5.12 10.13
N TYR A 27 12.97 -3.84 9.90
CA TYR A 27 12.16 -2.98 9.04
C TYR A 27 12.04 -3.56 7.63
N PHE A 28 13.15 -3.99 7.06
CA PHE A 28 13.14 -4.59 5.71
C PHE A 28 12.32 -5.87 5.66
N ARG A 29 12.33 -6.66 6.73
CA ARG A 29 11.53 -7.89 6.82
C ARG A 29 10.04 -7.59 6.80
N ILE A 30 9.58 -6.63 7.59
CA ILE A 30 8.17 -6.27 7.61
C ILE A 30 7.73 -5.58 6.32
N LEU A 31 8.63 -4.85 5.65
CA LEU A 31 8.35 -4.29 4.33
C LEU A 31 8.02 -5.40 3.32
N ARG A 32 8.89 -6.42 3.25
CA ARG A 32 8.66 -7.55 2.34
C ARG A 32 7.33 -8.24 2.63
N LYS A 33 7.04 -8.47 3.89
CA LYS A 33 5.81 -9.14 4.31
C LYS A 33 4.57 -8.31 3.97
N GLY A 34 4.60 -7.03 4.28
CA GLY A 34 3.47 -6.14 4.00
C GLY A 34 3.20 -5.97 2.52
N LEU A 35 4.26 -5.86 1.71
CA LEU A 35 4.12 -5.73 0.26
C LEU A 35 3.62 -7.01 -0.41
N ALA A 36 3.75 -8.15 0.25
CA ALA A 36 3.25 -9.44 -0.24
C ALA A 36 1.82 -9.72 0.22
N ASN A 37 1.16 -8.76 0.86
CA ASN A 37 -0.19 -8.96 1.41
C ASN A 37 -1.18 -9.30 0.29
N GLU A 38 -1.92 -10.39 0.47
CA GLU A 38 -2.88 -10.89 -0.51
C GLU A 38 -4.09 -9.98 -0.71
N LYS A 39 -4.32 -9.03 0.20
CA LYS A 39 -5.44 -8.09 0.09
C LYS A 39 -5.31 -7.15 -1.09
N PHE A 40 -4.11 -6.96 -1.64
CA PHE A 40 -3.97 -6.19 -2.88
C PHE A 40 -4.72 -6.87 -4.03
N ASP A 41 -4.59 -8.19 -4.16
CA ASP A 41 -5.29 -8.96 -5.19
C ASP A 41 -6.79 -9.08 -4.87
N SER A 42 -7.13 -9.28 -3.60
CA SER A 42 -8.51 -9.35 -3.15
C SER A 42 -9.24 -8.03 -3.44
N LEU A 43 -8.58 -6.89 -3.21
CA LEU A 43 -9.13 -5.57 -3.52
C LEU A 43 -9.47 -5.47 -5.02
N LYS A 44 -8.55 -5.88 -5.89
CA LYS A 44 -8.77 -5.84 -7.33
C LYS A 44 -10.01 -6.66 -7.72
N LYS A 45 -10.11 -7.87 -7.19
CA LYS A 45 -11.24 -8.75 -7.46
C LYS A 45 -12.55 -8.13 -7.00
N ASN A 46 -12.58 -7.59 -5.79
CA ASN A 46 -13.79 -7.00 -5.23
C ASN A 46 -14.21 -5.74 -5.99
N LEU A 47 -13.26 -4.94 -6.46
CA LEU A 47 -13.56 -3.79 -7.31
C LEU A 47 -14.14 -4.22 -8.66
N ASP A 48 -13.56 -5.24 -9.28
CA ASP A 48 -14.05 -5.78 -10.54
C ASP A 48 -15.46 -6.37 -10.40
N ASP A 49 -15.75 -7.01 -9.28
CA ASP A 49 -17.07 -7.57 -8.96
C ASP A 49 -18.07 -6.53 -8.48
N LYS A 50 -17.64 -5.28 -8.33
CA LYS A 50 -18.45 -4.18 -7.78
C LYS A 50 -18.97 -4.47 -6.38
N ASN A 51 -18.22 -5.27 -5.63
CA ASN A 51 -18.50 -5.55 -4.22
C ASN A 51 -17.82 -4.49 -3.36
N LEU A 52 -18.48 -3.34 -3.24
CA LEU A 52 -17.90 -2.17 -2.58
C LEU A 52 -17.68 -2.38 -1.07
N ASP A 53 -18.51 -3.17 -0.43
CA ASP A 53 -18.34 -3.47 1.00
C ASP A 53 -17.06 -4.25 1.25
N ALA A 54 -16.85 -5.33 0.50
CA ALA A 54 -15.64 -6.14 0.63
C ALA A 54 -14.40 -5.36 0.18
N ALA A 55 -14.53 -4.56 -0.90
CA ALA A 55 -13.45 -3.71 -1.38
C ALA A 55 -13.03 -2.70 -0.31
N PHE A 56 -14.00 -2.09 0.39
CA PHE A 56 -13.69 -1.17 1.48
C PHE A 56 -12.90 -1.86 2.59
N GLU A 57 -13.33 -3.05 3.01
CA GLU A 57 -12.62 -3.78 4.06
C GLU A 57 -11.17 -4.07 3.68
N ASP A 58 -10.94 -4.49 2.43
CA ASP A 58 -9.59 -4.74 1.93
C ASP A 58 -8.74 -3.47 1.91
N ALA A 59 -9.29 -2.39 1.33
CA ALA A 59 -8.56 -1.13 1.19
C ALA A 59 -8.26 -0.50 2.56
N HIS A 60 -9.22 -0.56 3.48
CA HIS A 60 -9.05 -0.04 4.84
C HIS A 60 -7.93 -0.78 5.58
N ALA A 61 -7.90 -2.11 5.46
CA ALA A 61 -6.83 -2.92 6.06
C ALA A 61 -5.48 -2.59 5.44
N LEU A 62 -5.41 -2.44 4.11
CA LEU A 62 -4.17 -2.08 3.40
C LEU A 62 -3.67 -0.71 3.80
N LYS A 63 -4.57 0.26 4.03
CA LYS A 63 -4.19 1.59 4.49
C LYS A 63 -3.41 1.50 5.81
N GLY A 64 -3.89 0.67 6.75
CA GLY A 64 -3.19 0.43 8.01
C GLY A 64 -1.81 -0.21 7.80
N VAL A 65 -1.76 -1.23 6.95
CA VAL A 65 -0.50 -1.93 6.65
C VAL A 65 0.55 -0.98 6.07
N VAL A 66 0.21 -0.28 4.99
CA VAL A 66 1.19 0.59 4.31
C VAL A 66 1.53 1.84 5.12
N GLY A 67 0.60 2.30 5.96
CA GLY A 67 0.85 3.40 6.88
C GLY A 67 1.92 3.03 7.91
N ASN A 68 1.83 1.83 8.47
CA ASN A 68 2.82 1.32 9.41
C ASN A 68 4.19 1.08 8.77
N LEU A 69 4.22 0.84 7.46
CA LEU A 69 5.47 0.66 6.71
C LEU A 69 6.11 1.99 6.30
N HIS A 70 5.43 3.10 6.48
CA HIS A 70 5.90 4.43 6.10
C HIS A 70 6.23 4.56 4.61
N LEU A 71 5.48 3.86 3.77
CA LEU A 71 5.59 3.93 2.30
C LEU A 71 4.64 5.02 1.80
N THR A 72 5.03 6.27 2.00
CA THR A 72 4.17 7.45 1.80
C THR A 72 3.45 7.50 0.46
N PRO A 73 4.11 7.30 -0.71
CA PRO A 73 3.38 7.34 -1.99
C PRO A 73 2.35 6.23 -2.12
N LEU A 74 2.67 5.02 -1.65
CA LEU A 74 1.73 3.91 -1.68
C LEU A 74 0.58 4.14 -0.72
N TYR A 75 0.86 4.69 0.47
CA TYR A 75 -0.17 5.04 1.44
C TYR A 75 -1.18 6.01 0.85
N LYS A 76 -0.70 7.07 0.19
CA LYS A 76 -1.57 8.08 -0.44
C LYS A 76 -2.44 7.47 -1.53
N ALA A 77 -1.88 6.55 -2.32
CA ALA A 77 -2.62 5.88 -3.38
C ALA A 77 -3.72 4.97 -2.82
N VAL A 78 -3.43 4.25 -1.72
CA VAL A 78 -4.44 3.43 -1.04
C VAL A 78 -5.53 4.32 -0.42
N GLU A 79 -5.14 5.41 0.22
CA GLU A 79 -6.09 6.36 0.80
C GLU A 79 -7.05 6.92 -0.24
N ALA A 80 -6.55 7.18 -1.46
CA ALA A 80 -7.39 7.68 -2.56
C ALA A 80 -8.47 6.67 -2.98
N ILE A 81 -8.25 5.38 -2.73
CA ILE A 81 -9.24 4.34 -2.96
C ILE A 81 -10.20 4.24 -1.77
N VAL A 82 -9.66 4.32 -0.55
CA VAL A 82 -10.45 4.19 0.68
C VAL A 82 -11.56 5.23 0.76
N GLU A 83 -11.26 6.49 0.42
CA GLU A 83 -12.22 7.57 0.63
C GLU A 83 -13.52 7.41 -0.17
N PRO A 84 -13.50 7.16 -1.49
CA PRO A 84 -14.74 6.89 -2.20
C PRO A 84 -15.42 5.60 -1.75
N LEU A 85 -14.65 4.56 -1.39
CA LEU A 85 -15.22 3.32 -0.88
C LEU A 85 -15.90 3.50 0.45
N ARG A 86 -15.39 4.40 1.30
CA ARG A 86 -16.03 4.72 2.59
C ARG A 86 -17.47 5.20 2.38
N ARG A 87 -17.69 5.95 1.31
CA ARG A 87 -19.03 6.45 0.95
C ARG A 87 -19.81 5.49 0.06
N ARG A 88 -19.21 4.35 -0.29
CA ARG A 88 -19.78 3.39 -1.27
C ARG A 88 -20.16 4.08 -2.58
N ASP A 89 -19.29 4.99 -3.04
CA ASP A 89 -19.49 5.76 -4.26
C ASP A 89 -19.36 4.84 -5.47
N SER A 90 -20.46 4.59 -6.17
CA SER A 90 -20.47 3.72 -7.35
C SER A 90 -20.03 4.43 -8.64
N GLU A 91 -19.86 5.74 -8.57
CA GLU A 91 -19.50 6.54 -9.76
C GLU A 91 -18.01 6.83 -9.87
N SER A 92 -17.21 6.50 -8.85
CA SER A 92 -15.76 6.71 -8.89
C SER A 92 -15.10 5.76 -9.87
N ASP A 93 -14.01 6.24 -10.51
CA ASP A 93 -13.21 5.42 -11.43
C ASP A 93 -12.20 4.60 -10.62
N TYR A 94 -12.68 3.48 -10.09
CA TYR A 94 -11.84 2.61 -9.26
C TYR A 94 -10.72 1.94 -10.06
N GLN A 95 -10.92 1.71 -11.35
CA GLN A 95 -9.88 1.14 -12.19
C GLN A 95 -8.66 2.07 -12.26
N ALA A 96 -8.91 3.36 -12.50
CA ALA A 96 -7.82 4.35 -12.54
C ALA A 96 -7.13 4.48 -11.19
N LEU A 97 -7.90 4.49 -10.09
CA LEU A 97 -7.35 4.58 -8.73
C LEU A 97 -6.51 3.34 -8.40
N TYR A 98 -7.00 2.17 -8.77
CA TYR A 98 -6.26 0.93 -8.55
C TYR A 98 -4.96 0.91 -9.36
N ASP A 99 -5.01 1.35 -10.61
CA ASP A 99 -3.83 1.39 -11.49
C ASP A 99 -2.75 2.30 -10.90
N GLN A 100 -3.13 3.45 -10.36
CA GLN A 100 -2.19 4.37 -9.68
C GLN A 100 -1.56 3.71 -8.45
N MET A 101 -2.37 3.04 -7.64
CA MET A 101 -1.85 2.29 -6.49
C MET A 101 -0.90 1.18 -6.93
N ASN A 102 -1.28 0.45 -7.98
CA ASN A 102 -0.48 -0.67 -8.47
C ASN A 102 0.88 -0.22 -9.02
N GLU A 103 0.96 0.98 -9.60
CA GLU A 103 2.25 1.54 -10.02
C GLU A 103 3.19 1.72 -8.83
N GLN A 104 2.69 2.29 -7.73
CA GLN A 104 3.49 2.46 -6.52
C GLN A 104 3.84 1.12 -5.90
N LEU A 105 2.88 0.19 -5.87
CA LEU A 105 3.11 -1.15 -5.36
C LEU A 105 4.23 -1.86 -6.11
N LYS A 106 4.25 -1.75 -7.44
CA LYS A 106 5.31 -2.35 -8.26
C LYS A 106 6.69 -1.77 -7.93
N ILE A 107 6.77 -0.44 -7.78
CA ILE A 107 8.03 0.22 -7.45
C ILE A 107 8.60 -0.34 -6.15
N PHE A 108 7.78 -0.39 -5.10
CA PHE A 108 8.25 -0.87 -3.80
C PHE A 108 8.51 -2.38 -3.80
N ARG A 109 7.72 -3.17 -4.53
CA ARG A 109 7.97 -4.61 -4.67
C ARG A 109 9.30 -4.90 -5.37
N GLU A 110 9.62 -4.13 -6.41
CA GLU A 110 10.92 -4.27 -7.10
C GLU A 110 12.08 -3.95 -6.14
N ILE A 111 11.95 -2.86 -5.38
CA ILE A 111 12.95 -2.49 -4.38
C ILE A 111 13.10 -3.62 -3.35
N SER A 112 11.99 -4.15 -2.85
CA SER A 112 12.02 -5.17 -1.80
C SER A 112 12.59 -6.51 -2.26
N ASN A 113 12.56 -6.77 -3.56
CA ASN A 113 13.08 -8.02 -4.14
C ASN A 113 14.55 -7.95 -4.56
N ASN A 114 15.15 -6.79 -4.43
CA ASN A 114 16.58 -6.60 -4.74
C ASN A 114 17.50 -6.91 -3.56
#